data_09f5e3f13743d8fd823f336531abd77a
#
_entry.id   09f5e3f13743d8fd823f336531abd77a
#
_cell.length_a   1.000
_cell.length_b   1.000
_cell.length_c   1.000
_cell.angle_alpha   90.00
_cell.angle_beta   90.00
_cell.angle_gamma   90.00
#
_symmetry.space_group_name_H-M   'P 1'
#
loop_
_entity.id
_entity.type
_entity.pdbx_description
1 polymer ?
#
loop_
_entity_poly.entity_id
_entity_poly.type
_entity_poly.pdbx_seq_one_letter_code
_entity_poly.pdbx_strand_id
1 'polypeptide(L)'
;MSRYEIFGALGSPYSMKVRAALRAKRLVHTWTGMTADDRQSVMPNVRAPVIPVIRQPDGSWVNDSTPFLLSLEGEGRDLLPPDPVARFACLLLEDMADEWFMKAMFHYRWAYDLDAEWCANWLIYDTLPNTSRLGVEEAAATIRERQISRMALVGCTPHTTPLIEASWKRICKVLEAMATGPTRFLFGDRISLADLGFYGQLKVMSVDPTPMTWLRADTPYLYRWIDHADDASGIEGNWSDSISPVVHDLLAIAGETYLPFLKANLDALNSGSDRFSLEIERGRYEQGVFKYQARCLQTLGDAWKDLDVVARDKLAEWIGPNASILSTNV
;
A
#
# COMPACT_ATOMS: atom_id res chain seq x y z
N MET A 1 -14.88 3.00 -27.50
CA MET A 1 -14.33 1.93 -26.65
C MET A 1 -14.76 2.21 -25.22
N SER A 2 -15.30 1.23 -24.54
CA SER A 2 -15.58 1.31 -23.10
C SER A 2 -14.25 1.45 -22.37
N ARG A 3 -14.20 2.29 -21.34
CA ARG A 3 -12.97 2.61 -20.61
C ARG A 3 -13.25 2.66 -19.12
N TYR A 4 -12.22 2.44 -18.32
CA TYR A 4 -12.25 2.72 -16.88
C TYR A 4 -12.12 4.23 -16.63
N GLU A 5 -12.87 4.76 -15.68
CA GLU A 5 -12.76 6.15 -15.24
C GLU A 5 -12.32 6.13 -13.77
N ILE A 6 -11.09 6.61 -13.50
CA ILE A 6 -10.51 6.61 -12.15
C ILE A 6 -10.68 8.01 -11.56
N PHE A 7 -11.36 8.10 -10.43
CA PHE A 7 -11.49 9.30 -9.62
C PHE A 7 -10.63 9.13 -8.35
N GLY A 8 -9.56 9.88 -8.24
CA GLY A 8 -8.59 9.71 -7.17
C GLY A 8 -7.85 11.00 -6.84
N ALA A 9 -6.80 10.89 -6.05
CA ALA A 9 -5.93 12.02 -5.71
C ALA A 9 -4.46 11.63 -5.80
N LEU A 10 -3.61 12.56 -6.20
CA LEU A 10 -2.15 12.35 -6.26
C LEU A 10 -1.57 12.04 -4.87
N GLY A 11 -2.20 12.54 -3.81
CA GLY A 11 -1.83 12.27 -2.43
C GLY A 11 -2.36 10.95 -1.84
N SER A 12 -3.10 10.16 -2.62
CA SER A 12 -3.59 8.86 -2.19
C SER A 12 -2.72 7.73 -2.75
N PRO A 13 -2.04 6.95 -1.90
CA PRO A 13 -1.22 5.82 -2.36
C PRO A 13 -2.03 4.79 -3.16
N TYR A 14 -3.24 4.49 -2.71
CA TYR A 14 -4.15 3.56 -3.39
C TYR A 14 -4.62 4.06 -4.76
N SER A 15 -4.81 5.38 -4.89
CA SER A 15 -5.13 6.00 -6.20
C SER A 15 -3.95 5.90 -7.16
N MET A 16 -2.73 6.12 -6.66
CA MET A 16 -1.51 5.98 -7.45
C MET A 16 -1.26 4.53 -7.86
N LYS A 17 -1.47 3.58 -6.94
CA LYS A 17 -1.43 2.14 -7.20
C LYS A 17 -2.35 1.73 -8.36
N VAL A 18 -3.64 2.08 -8.29
CA VAL A 18 -4.61 1.75 -9.35
C VAL A 18 -4.24 2.41 -10.68
N ARG A 19 -3.83 3.68 -10.67
CA ARG A 19 -3.42 4.39 -11.88
C ARG A 19 -2.23 3.70 -12.57
N ALA A 20 -1.20 3.35 -11.82
CA ALA A 20 -0.04 2.65 -12.35
C ALA A 20 -0.39 1.22 -12.82
N ALA A 21 -1.26 0.52 -12.09
CA ALA A 21 -1.75 -0.81 -12.46
C ALA A 21 -2.46 -0.81 -13.82
N LEU A 22 -3.38 0.13 -14.06
CA LEU A 22 -4.10 0.19 -15.34
C LEU A 22 -3.16 0.55 -16.51
N ARG A 23 -2.13 1.38 -16.27
CA ARG A 23 -1.05 1.62 -17.24
C ARG A 23 -0.29 0.32 -17.54
N ALA A 24 0.21 -0.36 -16.51
CA ALA A 24 0.95 -1.61 -16.65
C ALA A 24 0.14 -2.70 -17.36
N LYS A 25 -1.16 -2.80 -17.07
CA LYS A 25 -2.11 -3.71 -17.73
C LYS A 25 -2.46 -3.27 -19.16
N ARG A 26 -2.12 -2.04 -19.57
CA ARG A 26 -2.49 -1.41 -20.85
C ARG A 26 -4.01 -1.34 -21.06
N LEU A 27 -4.77 -1.16 -20.00
CA LEU A 27 -6.20 -0.98 -20.06
C LEU A 27 -6.54 0.49 -20.31
N VAL A 28 -7.52 0.71 -21.22
CA VAL A 28 -7.94 2.07 -21.58
C VAL A 28 -8.64 2.73 -20.39
N HIS A 29 -8.10 3.84 -19.93
CA HIS A 29 -8.64 4.54 -18.77
C HIS A 29 -8.49 6.07 -18.87
N THR A 30 -9.27 6.78 -18.07
CA THR A 30 -9.06 8.19 -17.77
C THR A 30 -8.77 8.39 -16.30
N TRP A 31 -7.96 9.40 -16.01
CA TRP A 31 -7.64 9.83 -14.67
C TRP A 31 -8.27 11.19 -14.40
N THR A 32 -9.02 11.30 -13.31
CA THR A 32 -9.58 12.55 -12.80
C THR A 32 -9.07 12.77 -11.37
N GLY A 33 -8.30 13.85 -11.17
CA GLY A 33 -8.00 14.34 -9.83
C GLY A 33 -9.32 14.83 -9.20
N MET A 34 -9.76 14.12 -8.16
CA MET A 34 -11.07 14.36 -7.55
C MET A 34 -11.08 15.68 -6.79
N THR A 35 -11.80 16.66 -7.32
CA THR A 35 -12.07 17.93 -6.65
C THR A 35 -13.15 17.79 -5.58
N ALA A 36 -13.38 18.86 -4.81
CA ALA A 36 -14.48 18.91 -3.85
C ALA A 36 -15.85 18.73 -4.53
N ASP A 37 -16.04 19.30 -5.74
CA ASP A 37 -17.27 19.17 -6.52
C ASP A 37 -17.45 17.76 -7.07
N ASP A 38 -16.38 17.13 -7.56
CA ASP A 38 -16.43 15.73 -8.02
C ASP A 38 -16.86 14.78 -6.89
N ARG A 39 -16.44 15.04 -5.64
CA ARG A 39 -16.85 14.22 -4.48
C ARG A 39 -18.36 14.17 -4.30
N GLN A 40 -19.07 15.25 -4.57
CA GLN A 40 -20.53 15.30 -4.41
C GLN A 40 -21.26 14.37 -5.38
N SER A 41 -20.73 14.21 -6.59
CA SER A 41 -21.33 13.36 -7.65
C SER A 41 -20.81 11.93 -7.63
N VAL A 42 -19.56 11.71 -7.24
CA VAL A 42 -18.89 10.42 -7.29
C VAL A 42 -19.13 9.57 -6.04
N MET A 43 -18.97 10.16 -4.83
CA MET A 43 -19.05 9.41 -3.58
C MET A 43 -20.39 8.72 -3.30
N PRO A 44 -21.56 9.24 -3.71
CA PRO A 44 -22.83 8.55 -3.52
C PRO A 44 -22.96 7.21 -4.27
N ASN A 45 -22.08 6.95 -5.25
CA ASN A 45 -22.14 5.70 -6.03
C ASN A 45 -21.41 4.52 -5.36
N VAL A 46 -20.70 4.74 -4.26
CA VAL A 46 -19.92 3.71 -3.56
C VAL A 46 -20.30 3.62 -2.09
N ARG A 47 -20.16 2.43 -1.52
CA ARG A 47 -20.57 2.17 -0.12
C ARG A 47 -19.69 2.90 0.90
N ALA A 48 -18.38 2.91 0.68
CA ALA A 48 -17.42 3.56 1.56
C ALA A 48 -16.88 4.85 0.91
N PRO A 49 -16.86 6.01 1.59
CA PRO A 49 -16.42 7.28 1.01
C PRO A 49 -14.89 7.39 0.98
N VAL A 50 -14.23 6.40 0.37
CA VAL A 50 -12.77 6.31 0.19
C VAL A 50 -12.38 6.35 -1.27
N ILE A 51 -11.15 6.76 -1.57
CA ILE A 51 -10.58 6.84 -2.91
C ILE A 51 -9.45 5.82 -3.07
N PRO A 52 -9.20 5.34 -4.32
CA PRO A 52 -9.89 5.73 -5.58
C PRO A 52 -11.32 5.20 -5.68
N VAL A 53 -12.14 5.91 -6.44
CA VAL A 53 -13.43 5.41 -6.94
C VAL A 53 -13.26 5.13 -8.43
N ILE A 54 -13.72 4.00 -8.90
CA ILE A 54 -13.59 3.58 -10.29
C ILE A 54 -14.97 3.33 -10.89
N ARG A 55 -15.26 3.97 -12.02
CA ARG A 55 -16.38 3.60 -12.87
C ARG A 55 -15.88 2.63 -13.91
N GLN A 56 -16.49 1.46 -13.94
CA GLN A 56 -16.13 0.37 -14.84
C GLN A 56 -16.75 0.57 -16.24
N PRO A 57 -16.26 -0.14 -17.26
CA PRO A 57 -16.79 -0.04 -18.63
C PRO A 57 -18.28 -0.38 -18.78
N ASP A 58 -18.85 -1.18 -17.90
CA ASP A 58 -20.26 -1.53 -17.83
C ASP A 58 -21.12 -0.49 -17.09
N GLY A 59 -20.49 0.57 -16.56
CA GLY A 59 -21.14 1.64 -15.82
C GLY A 59 -21.26 1.39 -14.32
N SER A 60 -20.86 0.23 -13.80
CA SER A 60 -20.83 -0.05 -12.36
C SER A 60 -19.72 0.75 -11.66
N TRP A 61 -19.89 0.95 -10.36
CA TRP A 61 -18.96 1.71 -9.53
C TRP A 61 -18.35 0.82 -8.45
N VAL A 62 -17.04 0.90 -8.32
CA VAL A 62 -16.29 0.19 -7.29
C VAL A 62 -15.28 1.12 -6.61
N ASN A 63 -14.91 0.80 -5.39
CA ASN A 63 -13.76 1.34 -4.70
C ASN A 63 -13.09 0.20 -3.92
N ASP A 64 -11.95 0.46 -3.28
CA ASP A 64 -11.03 -0.55 -2.76
C ASP A 64 -10.11 -1.11 -3.87
N SER A 65 -8.83 -0.74 -3.76
CA SER A 65 -7.85 -0.96 -4.84
C SER A 65 -7.54 -2.43 -5.08
N THR A 66 -7.35 -3.21 -4.01
CA THR A 66 -6.92 -4.60 -4.14
C THR A 66 -8.01 -5.51 -4.74
N PRO A 67 -9.25 -5.54 -4.21
CA PRO A 67 -10.30 -6.33 -4.85
C PRO A 67 -10.58 -5.91 -6.30
N PHE A 68 -10.52 -4.60 -6.60
CA PHE A 68 -10.67 -4.13 -7.97
C PHE A 68 -9.57 -4.68 -8.89
N LEU A 69 -8.30 -4.58 -8.49
CA LEU A 69 -7.19 -5.05 -9.31
C LEU A 69 -7.18 -6.57 -9.48
N LEU A 70 -7.57 -7.31 -8.46
CA LEU A 70 -7.76 -8.76 -8.55
C LEU A 70 -8.91 -9.15 -9.50
N SER A 71 -9.99 -8.37 -9.55
CA SER A 71 -11.11 -8.63 -10.48
C SER A 71 -10.72 -8.47 -11.96
N LEU A 72 -9.60 -7.80 -12.24
CA LEU A 72 -9.05 -7.60 -13.59
C LEU A 72 -8.10 -8.73 -14.01
N GLU A 73 -8.00 -9.82 -13.28
CA GLU A 73 -7.18 -10.96 -13.70
C GLU A 73 -7.68 -11.51 -15.05
N GLY A 74 -6.76 -11.78 -15.97
CA GLY A 74 -7.09 -12.17 -17.35
C GLY A 74 -7.46 -10.99 -18.29
N GLU A 75 -7.61 -9.77 -17.77
CA GLU A 75 -7.76 -8.58 -18.59
C GLU A 75 -6.40 -7.87 -18.77
N GLY A 76 -6.00 -7.65 -20.03
CA GLY A 76 -4.71 -7.05 -20.33
C GLY A 76 -3.55 -7.91 -19.84
N ARG A 77 -2.53 -7.28 -19.23
CA ARG A 77 -1.39 -7.99 -18.63
C ARG A 77 -1.68 -8.37 -17.19
N ASP A 78 -1.32 -9.61 -16.82
CA ASP A 78 -1.46 -10.05 -15.45
C ASP A 78 -0.43 -9.38 -14.54
N LEU A 79 -0.88 -9.07 -13.33
CA LEU A 79 -0.05 -8.48 -12.25
C LEU A 79 0.33 -9.52 -11.19
N LEU A 80 -0.14 -10.73 -11.29
CA LEU A 80 0.17 -11.83 -10.39
C LEU A 80 1.02 -12.88 -11.11
N PRO A 81 2.10 -13.36 -10.48
CA PRO A 81 2.85 -14.50 -10.99
C PRO A 81 1.97 -15.74 -11.15
N PRO A 82 2.21 -16.60 -12.17
CA PRO A 82 1.45 -17.83 -12.36
C PRO A 82 1.85 -18.95 -11.39
N ASP A 83 3.08 -18.94 -10.88
CA ASP A 83 3.55 -19.90 -9.90
C ASP A 83 2.82 -19.71 -8.56
N PRO A 84 2.23 -20.74 -7.93
CA PRO A 84 1.42 -20.60 -6.71
C PRO A 84 2.20 -20.01 -5.52
N VAL A 85 3.48 -20.35 -5.37
CA VAL A 85 4.34 -19.84 -4.29
C VAL A 85 4.61 -18.35 -4.50
N ALA A 86 5.00 -17.98 -5.73
CA ALA A 86 5.25 -16.58 -6.09
C ALA A 86 3.96 -15.74 -6.01
N ARG A 87 2.83 -16.33 -6.42
CA ARG A 87 1.52 -15.68 -6.36
C ARG A 87 1.11 -15.37 -4.92
N PHE A 88 1.23 -16.34 -4.02
CA PHE A 88 0.92 -16.10 -2.61
C PHE A 88 1.86 -15.08 -1.98
N ALA A 89 3.17 -15.19 -2.25
CA ALA A 89 4.14 -14.19 -1.81
C ALA A 89 3.79 -12.78 -2.31
N CYS A 90 3.37 -12.65 -3.56
CA CYS A 90 2.93 -11.38 -4.13
C CYS A 90 1.70 -10.80 -3.39
N LEU A 91 0.69 -11.62 -3.09
CA LEU A 91 -0.50 -11.19 -2.35
C LEU A 91 -0.16 -10.76 -0.91
N LEU A 92 0.67 -11.53 -0.20
CA LEU A 92 1.08 -11.19 1.16
C LEU A 92 1.88 -9.88 1.22
N LEU A 93 2.80 -9.68 0.27
CA LEU A 93 3.64 -8.47 0.23
C LEU A 93 2.85 -7.23 -0.21
N GLU A 94 1.87 -7.39 -1.08
CA GLU A 94 0.95 -6.33 -1.47
C GLU A 94 0.11 -5.86 -0.29
N ASP A 95 -0.49 -6.80 0.44
CA ASP A 95 -1.32 -6.51 1.60
C ASP A 95 -0.49 -5.87 2.73
N MET A 96 0.76 -6.34 2.96
CA MET A 96 1.70 -5.71 3.87
C MET A 96 2.04 -4.27 3.47
N ALA A 97 2.19 -3.99 2.18
CA ALA A 97 2.45 -2.64 1.70
C ALA A 97 1.26 -1.71 1.96
N ASP A 98 0.04 -2.19 1.74
CA ASP A 98 -1.17 -1.40 1.90
C ASP A 98 -1.56 -1.18 3.38
N GLU A 99 -1.26 -2.12 4.31
CA GLU A 99 -1.74 -2.05 5.68
C GLU A 99 -0.64 -1.77 6.72
N TRP A 100 0.60 -2.20 6.46
CA TRP A 100 1.71 -1.96 7.39
C TRP A 100 2.64 -0.84 6.91
N PHE A 101 3.16 -0.92 5.69
CA PHE A 101 4.08 0.08 5.15
C PHE A 101 3.44 1.48 5.06
N MET A 102 2.12 1.56 4.87
CA MET A 102 1.36 2.81 4.89
C MET A 102 1.45 3.55 6.24
N LYS A 103 1.79 2.86 7.34
CA LYS A 103 1.97 3.52 8.65
C LYS A 103 3.06 4.58 8.59
N ALA A 104 4.16 4.27 7.92
CA ALA A 104 5.25 5.21 7.73
C ALA A 104 4.83 6.39 6.84
N MET A 105 4.08 6.14 5.76
CA MET A 105 3.55 7.20 4.91
C MET A 105 2.70 8.19 5.72
N PHE A 106 1.77 7.67 6.53
CA PHE A 106 0.91 8.53 7.34
C PHE A 106 1.69 9.24 8.45
N HIS A 107 2.64 8.51 9.09
CA HIS A 107 3.52 9.06 10.11
C HIS A 107 4.35 10.23 9.56
N TYR A 108 5.18 10.02 8.55
CA TYR A 108 6.04 11.08 8.01
C TYR A 108 5.25 12.28 7.53
N ARG A 109 4.10 12.08 6.93
CA ARG A 109 3.24 13.14 6.42
C ARG A 109 2.69 14.07 7.51
N TRP A 110 2.47 13.56 8.74
CA TRP A 110 1.74 14.32 9.76
C TRP A 110 2.48 14.49 11.09
N ALA A 111 3.59 13.78 11.34
CA ALA A 111 4.34 13.86 12.59
C ALA A 111 5.32 15.03 12.64
N TYR A 112 5.81 15.47 11.49
CA TYR A 112 6.80 16.54 11.39
C TYR A 112 6.16 17.81 10.84
N ASP A 113 6.40 18.94 11.48
CA ASP A 113 5.76 20.22 11.13
C ASP A 113 6.00 20.62 9.67
N LEU A 114 7.24 20.48 9.17
CA LEU A 114 7.59 20.78 7.80
C LEU A 114 6.80 19.94 6.80
N ASP A 115 6.68 18.63 7.05
CA ASP A 115 5.94 17.72 6.18
C ASP A 115 4.45 17.98 6.26
N ALA A 116 3.90 18.15 7.47
CA ALA A 116 2.49 18.39 7.69
C ALA A 116 2.01 19.70 7.05
N GLU A 117 2.82 20.76 7.12
CA GLU A 117 2.52 22.03 6.46
C GLU A 117 2.59 21.88 4.93
N TRP A 118 3.67 21.29 4.42
CA TRP A 118 3.86 21.05 2.99
C TRP A 118 2.71 20.21 2.41
N CYS A 119 2.42 19.06 3.04
CA CYS A 119 1.41 18.15 2.55
C CYS A 119 0.01 18.71 2.59
N ALA A 120 -0.38 19.40 3.68
CA ALA A 120 -1.69 20.01 3.78
C ALA A 120 -1.93 21.00 2.64
N ASN A 121 -0.93 21.84 2.33
CA ASN A 121 -1.04 22.84 1.26
C ASN A 121 -1.22 22.21 -0.12
N TRP A 122 -0.39 21.25 -0.51
CA TRP A 122 -0.53 20.68 -1.85
C TRP A 122 -1.74 19.75 -1.99
N LEU A 123 -2.18 19.07 -0.92
CA LEU A 123 -3.42 18.30 -0.95
C LEU A 123 -4.65 19.19 -1.20
N ILE A 124 -4.68 20.39 -0.59
CA ILE A 124 -5.75 21.35 -0.84
C ILE A 124 -5.62 21.95 -2.24
N TYR A 125 -4.42 22.30 -2.68
CA TYR A 125 -4.18 22.79 -4.03
C TYR A 125 -4.76 21.83 -5.10
N ASP A 126 -4.56 20.52 -4.92
CA ASP A 126 -5.07 19.50 -5.83
C ASP A 126 -6.61 19.37 -5.80
N THR A 127 -7.24 19.68 -4.66
CA THR A 127 -8.68 19.46 -4.44
C THR A 127 -9.55 20.69 -4.69
N LEU A 128 -8.97 21.90 -4.60
CA LEU A 128 -9.66 23.16 -4.76
C LEU A 128 -9.08 23.97 -5.93
N PRO A 129 -9.40 23.60 -7.18
CA PRO A 129 -8.93 24.35 -8.34
C PRO A 129 -9.43 25.80 -8.30
N ASN A 130 -8.63 26.72 -8.83
CA ASN A 130 -8.92 28.16 -8.89
C ASN A 130 -9.03 28.88 -7.53
N THR A 131 -8.49 28.28 -6.47
CA THR A 131 -8.44 28.90 -5.15
C THR A 131 -7.18 29.78 -5.03
N SER A 132 -7.29 30.95 -4.37
CA SER A 132 -6.14 31.80 -4.08
C SER A 132 -5.17 31.10 -3.11
N ARG A 133 -3.91 31.56 -3.10
CA ARG A 133 -2.92 31.04 -2.12
C ARG A 133 -3.43 31.12 -0.68
N LEU A 134 -4.02 32.25 -0.29
CA LEU A 134 -4.58 32.43 1.05
C LEU A 134 -5.69 31.41 1.34
N GLY A 135 -6.60 31.18 0.40
CA GLY A 135 -7.67 30.18 0.54
C GLY A 135 -7.15 28.74 0.64
N VAL A 136 -6.04 28.43 -0.05
CA VAL A 136 -5.33 27.13 0.10
C VAL A 136 -4.78 27.00 1.52
N GLU A 137 -4.07 28.01 2.02
CA GLU A 137 -3.45 28.02 3.36
C GLU A 137 -4.50 27.87 4.48
N GLU A 138 -5.62 28.58 4.38
CA GLU A 138 -6.75 28.49 5.34
C GLU A 138 -7.39 27.09 5.36
N ALA A 139 -7.67 26.52 4.19
CA ALA A 139 -8.24 25.18 4.09
C ALA A 139 -7.23 24.08 4.52
N ALA A 140 -5.93 24.29 4.24
CA ALA A 140 -4.85 23.40 4.63
C ALA A 140 -4.70 23.28 6.15
N ALA A 141 -4.87 24.38 6.90
CA ALA A 141 -4.83 24.35 8.35
C ALA A 141 -5.89 23.38 8.93
N THR A 142 -7.10 23.42 8.39
CA THR A 142 -8.20 22.53 8.82
C THR A 142 -7.92 21.05 8.53
N ILE A 143 -7.39 20.73 7.33
CA ILE A 143 -7.07 19.33 7.00
C ILE A 143 -5.89 18.83 7.83
N ARG A 144 -4.88 19.65 8.05
CA ARG A 144 -3.73 19.34 8.90
C ARG A 144 -4.18 18.95 10.31
N GLU A 145 -4.95 19.78 10.97
CA GLU A 145 -5.46 19.52 12.32
C GLU A 145 -6.28 18.22 12.37
N ARG A 146 -7.18 18.02 11.41
CA ARG A 146 -7.98 16.80 11.30
C ARG A 146 -7.13 15.55 11.13
N GLN A 147 -6.06 15.59 10.35
CA GLN A 147 -5.23 14.40 10.10
C GLN A 147 -4.32 14.11 11.29
N ILE A 148 -3.75 15.13 11.91
CA ILE A 148 -2.94 14.98 13.13
C ILE A 148 -3.78 14.36 14.25
N SER A 149 -5.04 14.79 14.44
CA SER A 149 -5.92 14.19 15.45
C SER A 149 -6.23 12.71 15.24
N ARG A 150 -5.99 12.17 14.03
CA ARG A 150 -6.20 10.77 13.68
C ARG A 150 -4.96 9.88 13.79
N MET A 151 -3.79 10.45 14.01
CA MET A 151 -2.54 9.70 14.03
C MET A 151 -2.56 8.55 15.04
N ALA A 152 -3.02 8.81 16.27
CA ALA A 152 -3.10 7.80 17.31
C ALA A 152 -4.08 6.65 16.97
N LEU A 153 -5.12 6.92 16.18
CA LEU A 153 -6.07 5.89 15.75
C LEU A 153 -5.40 4.82 14.87
N VAL A 154 -4.50 5.25 13.98
CA VAL A 154 -3.78 4.36 13.06
C VAL A 154 -2.42 3.90 13.61
N GLY A 155 -2.14 4.15 14.88
CA GLY A 155 -0.92 3.71 15.56
C GLY A 155 0.30 4.61 15.36
N CYS A 156 0.15 5.79 14.78
CA CYS A 156 1.22 6.78 14.64
C CYS A 156 1.26 7.68 15.89
N THR A 157 2.06 7.31 16.86
CA THR A 157 2.23 8.05 18.13
C THR A 157 3.71 8.30 18.39
N PRO A 158 4.10 9.23 19.27
CA PRO A 158 5.51 9.42 19.66
C PRO A 158 6.16 8.13 20.20
N HIS A 159 5.37 7.24 20.80
CA HIS A 159 5.86 5.97 21.32
C HIS A 159 6.17 4.96 20.20
N THR A 160 5.35 4.89 19.17
CA THR A 160 5.51 3.95 18.05
C THR A 160 6.39 4.50 16.91
N THR A 161 6.68 5.80 16.91
CA THR A 161 7.54 6.48 15.93
C THR A 161 8.83 5.74 15.62
N PRO A 162 9.69 5.39 16.63
CA PRO A 162 10.98 4.74 16.34
C PRO A 162 10.81 3.40 15.63
N LEU A 163 9.77 2.64 15.98
CA LEU A 163 9.47 1.35 15.37
C LEU A 163 8.98 1.49 13.94
N ILE A 164 8.03 2.42 13.69
CA ILE A 164 7.49 2.67 12.34
C ILE A 164 8.61 3.11 11.39
N GLU A 165 9.45 4.04 11.83
CA GLU A 165 10.57 4.53 11.01
C GLU A 165 11.63 3.45 10.75
N ALA A 166 11.98 2.67 11.77
CA ALA A 166 12.95 1.58 11.62
C ALA A 166 12.44 0.49 10.67
N SER A 167 11.16 0.09 10.81
CA SER A 167 10.53 -0.87 9.92
C SER A 167 10.49 -0.37 8.46
N TRP A 168 10.09 0.89 8.25
CA TRP A 168 10.10 1.51 6.93
C TRP A 168 11.49 1.54 6.30
N LYS A 169 12.49 2.02 7.04
CA LYS A 169 13.88 2.10 6.57
C LYS A 169 14.43 0.71 6.23
N ARG A 170 14.10 -0.32 7.04
CA ARG A 170 14.49 -1.72 6.77
C ARG A 170 13.90 -2.21 5.46
N ILE A 171 12.60 -2.02 5.24
CA ILE A 171 11.92 -2.41 3.98
C ILE A 171 12.51 -1.65 2.79
N CYS A 172 12.73 -0.34 2.90
CA CYS A 172 13.34 0.44 1.83
C CYS A 172 14.75 -0.05 1.45
N LYS A 173 15.58 -0.47 2.43
CA LYS A 173 16.91 -1.05 2.14
C LYS A 173 16.80 -2.38 1.39
N VAL A 174 15.83 -3.22 1.71
CA VAL A 174 15.57 -4.46 0.96
C VAL A 174 15.10 -4.15 -0.46
N LEU A 175 14.21 -3.17 -0.62
CA LEU A 175 13.76 -2.73 -1.95
C LEU A 175 14.87 -2.04 -2.77
N GLU A 176 15.82 -1.36 -2.12
CA GLU A 176 17.01 -0.82 -2.78
C GLU A 176 17.88 -1.95 -3.38
N ALA A 177 18.01 -3.06 -2.67
CA ALA A 177 18.72 -4.24 -3.20
C ALA A 177 18.01 -4.84 -4.42
N MET A 178 16.67 -4.78 -4.49
CA MET A 178 15.93 -5.10 -5.71
C MET A 178 16.25 -4.10 -6.84
N ALA A 179 16.17 -2.81 -6.58
CA ALA A 179 16.37 -1.77 -7.59
C ALA A 179 17.77 -1.79 -8.22
N THR A 180 18.76 -2.33 -7.49
CA THR A 180 20.14 -2.53 -7.95
C THR A 180 20.45 -3.98 -8.36
N GLY A 181 19.47 -4.87 -8.27
CA GLY A 181 19.59 -6.30 -8.56
C GLY A 181 19.49 -6.65 -10.04
N PRO A 182 19.49 -7.96 -10.35
CA PRO A 182 19.44 -8.44 -11.72
C PRO A 182 18.07 -8.30 -12.38
N THR A 183 17.00 -8.20 -11.58
CA THR A 183 15.62 -8.03 -12.06
C THR A 183 15.09 -6.67 -11.66
N ARG A 184 14.20 -6.11 -12.48
CA ARG A 184 13.66 -4.78 -12.28
C ARG A 184 12.60 -4.71 -11.20
N PHE A 185 11.88 -5.82 -10.95
CA PHE A 185 10.76 -5.92 -10.03
C PHE A 185 10.91 -7.15 -9.14
N LEU A 186 10.10 -7.25 -8.10
CA LEU A 186 10.18 -8.29 -7.06
C LEU A 186 10.13 -9.73 -7.64
N PHE A 187 9.29 -9.95 -8.65
CA PHE A 187 9.04 -11.27 -9.22
C PHE A 187 9.57 -11.42 -10.65
N GLY A 188 10.55 -10.61 -11.04
CA GLY A 188 11.20 -10.68 -12.35
C GLY A 188 11.33 -9.31 -13.03
N ASP A 189 11.29 -9.32 -14.37
CA ASP A 189 11.34 -8.08 -15.16
C ASP A 189 9.96 -7.49 -15.45
N ARG A 190 8.92 -8.10 -14.93
CA ARG A 190 7.54 -7.68 -15.07
C ARG A 190 7.00 -7.17 -13.73
N ILE A 191 6.34 -6.00 -13.76
CA ILE A 191 5.75 -5.41 -12.57
C ILE A 191 4.63 -6.28 -12.01
N SER A 192 4.66 -6.50 -10.70
CA SER A 192 3.66 -7.28 -9.96
C SER A 192 2.74 -6.39 -9.13
N LEU A 193 1.67 -7.01 -8.59
CA LEU A 193 0.75 -6.32 -7.68
C LEU A 193 1.47 -5.87 -6.39
N ALA A 194 2.45 -6.65 -5.89
CA ALA A 194 3.27 -6.28 -4.73
C ALA A 194 4.13 -5.04 -5.02
N ASP A 195 4.78 -4.99 -6.20
CA ASP A 195 5.52 -3.79 -6.61
C ASP A 195 4.62 -2.54 -6.61
N LEU A 196 3.39 -2.68 -7.08
CA LEU A 196 2.41 -1.59 -7.13
C LEU A 196 1.93 -1.17 -5.74
N GLY A 197 1.82 -2.10 -4.79
CA GLY A 197 1.54 -1.80 -3.38
C GLY A 197 2.63 -0.91 -2.78
N PHE A 198 3.89 -1.33 -2.86
CA PHE A 198 5.03 -0.52 -2.40
C PHE A 198 5.16 0.79 -3.16
N TYR A 199 5.02 0.75 -4.49
CA TYR A 199 5.05 1.94 -5.33
C TYR A 199 4.04 2.99 -4.86
N GLY A 200 2.78 2.61 -4.62
CA GLY A 200 1.73 3.54 -4.21
C GLY A 200 2.12 4.35 -2.97
N GLN A 201 2.66 3.69 -1.96
CA GLN A 201 3.14 4.33 -0.73
C GLN A 201 4.38 5.20 -0.97
N LEU A 202 5.38 4.65 -1.64
CA LEU A 202 6.64 5.35 -1.94
C LEU A 202 6.41 6.58 -2.83
N LYS A 203 5.49 6.52 -3.79
CA LYS A 203 5.19 7.64 -4.69
C LYS A 203 4.73 8.87 -3.93
N VAL A 204 3.83 8.69 -2.97
CA VAL A 204 3.36 9.83 -2.18
C VAL A 204 4.40 10.30 -1.17
N MET A 205 5.23 9.41 -0.64
CA MET A 205 6.36 9.76 0.24
C MET A 205 7.51 10.45 -0.50
N SER A 206 7.67 10.21 -1.80
CA SER A 206 8.75 10.79 -2.61
C SER A 206 8.63 12.30 -2.84
N VAL A 207 7.50 12.90 -2.47
CA VAL A 207 7.27 14.35 -2.56
C VAL A 207 7.19 15.03 -1.19
N ASP A 208 7.12 14.27 -0.10
CA ASP A 208 7.10 14.78 1.27
C ASP A 208 8.54 15.04 1.74
N PRO A 209 8.88 16.20 2.34
CA PRO A 209 10.27 16.65 2.56
C PRO A 209 11.17 15.66 3.30
N THR A 210 10.72 15.13 4.44
CA THR A 210 11.53 14.24 5.29
C THR A 210 11.80 12.89 4.63
N PRO A 211 10.79 12.10 4.20
CA PRO A 211 11.04 10.80 3.58
C PRO A 211 11.70 10.94 2.20
N MET A 212 11.40 11.97 1.42
CA MET A 212 12.09 12.26 0.16
C MET A 212 13.59 12.45 0.37
N THR A 213 13.98 13.25 1.37
CA THR A 213 15.38 13.51 1.67
C THR A 213 16.11 12.23 2.04
N TRP A 214 15.51 11.41 2.89
CA TRP A 214 16.08 10.13 3.28
C TRP A 214 16.19 9.15 2.11
N LEU A 215 15.13 9.01 1.31
CA LEU A 215 15.12 8.13 0.12
C LEU A 215 16.25 8.48 -0.85
N ARG A 216 16.44 9.77 -1.12
CA ARG A 216 17.49 10.24 -2.03
C ARG A 216 18.90 10.00 -1.49
N ALA A 217 19.08 10.08 -0.19
CA ALA A 217 20.40 9.92 0.45
C ALA A 217 20.77 8.44 0.66
N ASP A 218 19.81 7.64 1.13
CA ASP A 218 20.05 6.29 1.63
C ASP A 218 19.62 5.17 0.68
N THR A 219 18.66 5.45 -0.23
CA THR A 219 18.11 4.49 -1.20
C THR A 219 17.85 5.17 -2.55
N PRO A 220 18.92 5.73 -3.22
CA PRO A 220 18.77 6.55 -4.42
C PRO A 220 18.24 5.78 -5.63
N TYR A 221 18.51 4.49 -5.73
CA TYR A 221 18.01 3.66 -6.85
C TYR A 221 16.55 3.28 -6.65
N LEU A 222 16.12 2.98 -5.42
CA LEU A 222 14.70 2.84 -5.08
C LEU A 222 13.96 4.14 -5.34
N TYR A 223 14.53 5.29 -4.96
CA TYR A 223 13.94 6.59 -5.28
C TYR A 223 13.72 6.76 -6.77
N ARG A 224 14.67 6.35 -7.60
CA ARG A 224 14.54 6.39 -9.07
C ARG A 224 13.59 5.35 -9.62
N TRP A 225 13.54 4.15 -9.01
CA TRP A 225 12.64 3.07 -9.37
C TRP A 225 11.15 3.47 -9.28
N ILE A 226 10.80 4.37 -8.37
CA ILE A 226 9.43 4.90 -8.22
C ILE A 226 8.90 5.45 -9.56
N ASP A 227 9.73 6.15 -10.33
CA ASP A 227 9.32 6.71 -11.62
C ASP A 227 9.17 5.61 -12.70
N HIS A 228 9.94 4.53 -12.64
CA HIS A 228 9.77 3.38 -13.52
C HIS A 228 8.49 2.61 -13.21
N ALA A 229 8.12 2.49 -11.93
CA ALA A 229 6.88 1.84 -11.51
C ALA A 229 5.62 2.69 -11.80
N ASP A 230 5.74 4.03 -11.87
CA ASP A 230 4.63 4.94 -12.20
C ASP A 230 4.02 4.65 -13.58
N ASP A 231 4.87 4.29 -14.56
CA ASP A 231 4.40 3.86 -15.87
C ASP A 231 5.25 2.72 -16.42
N ALA A 232 4.84 1.50 -16.12
CA ALA A 232 5.44 0.28 -16.64
C ALA A 232 4.76 -0.23 -17.93
N SER A 233 3.95 0.59 -18.60
CA SER A 233 3.20 0.19 -19.81
C SER A 233 4.12 -0.22 -20.97
N GLY A 234 5.30 0.37 -21.08
CA GLY A 234 6.31 0.05 -22.09
C GLY A 234 7.24 -1.11 -21.73
N ILE A 235 7.13 -1.67 -20.52
CA ILE A 235 8.02 -2.73 -20.06
C ILE A 235 7.44 -4.10 -20.39
N GLU A 236 8.08 -4.80 -21.33
CA GLU A 236 7.84 -6.23 -21.58
C GLU A 236 8.76 -7.01 -20.65
N GLY A 237 8.27 -7.85 -19.82
CA GLY A 237 9.09 -8.62 -18.90
C GLY A 237 8.52 -10.01 -18.70
N ASN A 238 9.36 -10.90 -18.18
CA ASN A 238 9.00 -12.24 -17.80
C ASN A 238 8.93 -12.34 -16.27
N TRP A 239 8.12 -13.26 -15.78
CA TRP A 239 8.19 -13.69 -14.41
C TRP A 239 9.48 -14.51 -14.20
N SER A 240 10.11 -14.37 -13.05
CA SER A 240 11.25 -15.19 -12.66
C SER A 240 10.83 -16.63 -12.37
N ASP A 241 11.68 -17.58 -12.72
CA ASP A 241 11.47 -19.01 -12.42
C ASP A 241 11.71 -19.36 -10.94
N SER A 242 12.26 -18.43 -10.17
CA SER A 242 12.56 -18.62 -8.75
C SER A 242 12.30 -17.35 -7.95
N ILE A 243 12.01 -17.52 -6.67
CA ILE A 243 11.86 -16.42 -5.72
C ILE A 243 13.25 -15.86 -5.37
N SER A 244 13.40 -14.54 -5.44
CA SER A 244 14.66 -13.85 -5.17
C SER A 244 14.94 -13.73 -3.67
N PRO A 245 16.23 -13.59 -3.25
CA PRO A 245 16.58 -13.31 -1.87
C PRO A 245 15.87 -12.07 -1.30
N VAL A 246 15.64 -11.04 -2.13
CA VAL A 246 14.89 -9.84 -1.74
C VAL A 246 13.47 -10.16 -1.29
N VAL A 247 12.79 -11.05 -2.04
CA VAL A 247 11.44 -11.48 -1.67
C VAL A 247 11.47 -12.34 -0.40
N HIS A 248 12.50 -13.18 -0.20
CA HIS A 248 12.68 -13.93 1.06
C HIS A 248 12.81 -12.97 2.26
N ASP A 249 13.63 -11.93 2.14
CA ASP A 249 13.81 -10.93 3.20
C ASP A 249 12.51 -10.18 3.51
N LEU A 250 11.72 -9.83 2.48
CA LEU A 250 10.42 -9.19 2.67
C LEU A 250 9.39 -10.14 3.32
N LEU A 251 9.40 -11.43 2.96
CA LEU A 251 8.55 -12.45 3.58
C LEU A 251 8.91 -12.67 5.04
N ALA A 252 10.21 -12.68 5.38
CA ALA A 252 10.66 -12.74 6.76
C ALA A 252 10.17 -11.52 7.57
N ILE A 253 10.27 -10.32 7.00
CA ILE A 253 9.71 -9.10 7.63
C ILE A 253 8.19 -9.21 7.80
N ALA A 254 7.48 -9.73 6.82
CA ALA A 254 6.04 -9.96 6.94
C ALA A 254 5.70 -10.93 8.09
N GLY A 255 6.48 -12.00 8.23
CA GLY A 255 6.34 -12.94 9.34
C GLY A 255 6.70 -12.37 10.70
N GLU A 256 7.75 -11.54 10.79
CA GLU A 256 8.19 -10.91 12.04
C GLU A 256 7.24 -9.81 12.52
N THR A 257 6.63 -9.07 11.60
CA THR A 257 5.96 -7.81 11.90
C THR A 257 4.48 -7.84 11.51
N TYR A 258 4.18 -8.13 10.24
CA TYR A 258 2.86 -7.92 9.68
C TYR A 258 1.84 -8.98 10.12
N LEU A 259 2.18 -10.26 10.06
CA LEU A 259 1.28 -11.32 10.50
C LEU A 259 0.94 -11.24 11.99
N PRO A 260 1.89 -11.01 12.92
CA PRO A 260 1.57 -10.73 14.32
C PRO A 260 0.67 -9.52 14.53
N PHE A 261 0.87 -8.45 13.71
CA PHE A 261 0.01 -7.28 13.75
C PHE A 261 -1.44 -7.62 13.35
N LEU A 262 -1.66 -8.34 12.26
CA LEU A 262 -2.99 -8.77 11.85
C LEU A 262 -3.66 -9.67 12.89
N LYS A 263 -2.89 -10.60 13.48
CA LYS A 263 -3.38 -11.51 14.53
C LYS A 263 -3.81 -10.76 15.78
N ALA A 264 -3.00 -9.81 16.24
CA ALA A 264 -3.32 -9.00 17.41
C ALA A 264 -4.58 -8.14 17.20
N ASN A 265 -4.77 -7.60 15.99
CA ASN A 265 -5.99 -6.89 15.62
C ASN A 265 -7.22 -7.83 15.62
N LEU A 266 -7.10 -9.04 15.07
CA LEU A 266 -8.18 -10.03 15.08
C LEU A 266 -8.56 -10.45 16.50
N ASP A 267 -7.57 -10.70 17.37
CA ASP A 267 -7.80 -11.11 18.76
C ASP A 267 -8.53 -10.01 19.55
N ALA A 268 -8.13 -8.77 19.35
CA ALA A 268 -8.78 -7.61 19.95
C ALA A 268 -10.23 -7.45 19.43
N LEU A 269 -10.47 -7.64 18.14
CA LEU A 269 -11.80 -7.59 17.56
C LEU A 269 -12.70 -8.68 18.18
N ASN A 270 -12.20 -9.92 18.31
CA ASN A 270 -12.93 -11.04 18.87
C ASN A 270 -13.22 -10.89 20.37
N SER A 271 -12.33 -10.21 21.10
CA SER A 271 -12.55 -9.89 22.52
C SER A 271 -13.40 -8.64 22.76
N GLY A 272 -13.81 -7.93 21.71
CA GLY A 272 -14.55 -6.68 21.79
C GLY A 272 -13.75 -5.50 22.31
N SER A 273 -12.42 -5.54 22.20
CA SER A 273 -11.53 -4.43 22.56
C SER A 273 -11.49 -3.37 21.46
N ASP A 274 -11.43 -2.10 21.84
CA ASP A 274 -11.31 -0.99 20.90
C ASP A 274 -9.85 -0.73 20.46
N ARG A 275 -8.89 -1.29 21.18
CA ARG A 275 -7.43 -1.12 20.94
C ARG A 275 -6.71 -2.44 21.19
N PHE A 276 -5.55 -2.56 20.56
CA PHE A 276 -4.61 -3.63 20.83
C PHE A 276 -3.17 -3.12 20.92
N SER A 277 -2.32 -3.92 21.53
CA SER A 277 -0.88 -3.72 21.53
C SER A 277 -0.16 -5.06 21.40
N LEU A 278 1.03 -5.02 20.80
CA LEU A 278 1.88 -6.19 20.62
C LEU A 278 3.36 -5.78 20.67
N GLU A 279 4.20 -6.72 21.06
CA GLU A 279 5.66 -6.58 20.94
C GLU A 279 6.09 -7.12 19.58
N ILE A 280 6.71 -6.29 18.77
CA ILE A 280 7.27 -6.65 17.46
C ILE A 280 8.66 -6.02 17.32
N GLU A 281 9.59 -6.76 16.70
CA GLU A 281 10.96 -6.33 16.47
C GLU A 281 11.61 -5.72 17.73
N ARG A 282 11.66 -4.39 17.79
CA ARG A 282 12.42 -3.61 18.77
C ARG A 282 11.54 -2.78 19.68
N GLY A 283 10.25 -3.05 19.75
CA GLY A 283 9.39 -2.28 20.62
C GLY A 283 7.91 -2.66 20.57
N ARG A 284 7.17 -1.96 21.43
CA ARG A 284 5.73 -2.12 21.54
C ARG A 284 5.02 -1.26 20.52
N TYR A 285 4.17 -1.90 19.72
CA TYR A 285 3.24 -1.24 18.82
C TYR A 285 1.83 -1.24 19.41
N GLU A 286 1.06 -0.18 19.14
CA GLU A 286 -0.34 -0.09 19.57
C GLU A 286 -1.18 0.73 18.57
N GLN A 287 -2.44 0.34 18.38
CA GLN A 287 -3.42 1.11 17.60
C GLN A 287 -4.87 0.78 17.96
N GLY A 288 -5.82 1.49 17.34
CA GLY A 288 -7.23 1.12 17.34
C GLY A 288 -7.50 -0.14 16.51
N VAL A 289 -8.60 -0.84 16.78
CA VAL A 289 -9.02 -2.04 16.06
C VAL A 289 -9.70 -1.69 14.74
N PHE A 290 -9.32 -2.38 13.65
CA PHE A 290 -9.92 -2.21 12.34
C PHE A 290 -10.47 -3.53 11.78
N LYS A 291 -11.76 -3.53 11.45
CA LYS A 291 -12.43 -4.69 10.81
C LYS A 291 -11.84 -5.04 9.45
N TYR A 292 -11.27 -4.05 8.75
CA TYR A 292 -10.65 -4.27 7.45
C TYR A 292 -9.42 -5.17 7.58
N GLN A 293 -8.56 -4.93 8.57
CA GLN A 293 -7.36 -5.73 8.82
C GLN A 293 -7.66 -7.19 9.22
N ALA A 294 -8.79 -7.42 9.92
CA ALA A 294 -9.25 -8.79 10.13
C ALA A 294 -9.66 -9.48 8.82
N ARG A 295 -10.28 -8.73 7.90
CA ARG A 295 -10.59 -9.21 6.54
C ARG A 295 -9.34 -9.51 5.72
N CYS A 296 -8.29 -8.69 5.84
CA CYS A 296 -6.99 -8.95 5.22
C CYS A 296 -6.45 -10.32 5.65
N LEU A 297 -6.43 -10.58 6.96
CA LEU A 297 -5.98 -11.89 7.47
C LEU A 297 -6.84 -13.04 6.95
N GLN A 298 -8.16 -12.87 6.89
CA GLN A 298 -9.06 -13.88 6.33
C GLN A 298 -8.72 -14.17 4.86
N THR A 299 -8.58 -13.13 4.03
CA THR A 299 -8.26 -13.27 2.60
C THR A 299 -6.92 -13.98 2.38
N LEU A 300 -5.90 -13.62 3.15
CA LEU A 300 -4.60 -14.28 3.11
C LEU A 300 -4.69 -15.74 3.60
N GLY A 301 -5.46 -16.00 4.65
CA GLY A 301 -5.70 -17.35 5.18
C GLY A 301 -6.44 -18.24 4.17
N ASP A 302 -7.38 -17.70 3.42
CA ASP A 302 -8.07 -18.45 2.38
C ASP A 302 -7.15 -18.77 1.21
N ALA A 303 -6.36 -17.79 0.73
CA ALA A 303 -5.33 -18.03 -0.28
C ALA A 303 -4.25 -19.02 0.18
N TRP A 304 -3.91 -19.04 1.47
CA TRP A 304 -3.01 -20.01 2.07
C TRP A 304 -3.55 -21.42 2.06
N LYS A 305 -4.85 -21.60 2.33
CA LYS A 305 -5.52 -22.93 2.31
C LYS A 305 -5.57 -23.55 0.91
N ASP A 306 -5.64 -22.71 -0.13
CA ASP A 306 -5.66 -23.13 -1.54
C ASP A 306 -4.30 -23.68 -2.03
N LEU A 307 -3.21 -23.40 -1.30
CA LEU A 307 -1.88 -23.94 -1.61
C LEU A 307 -1.77 -25.43 -1.23
N ASP A 308 -1.00 -26.18 -2.00
CA ASP A 308 -0.59 -27.52 -1.60
C ASP A 308 0.41 -27.50 -0.43
N VAL A 309 0.68 -28.67 0.14
CA VAL A 309 1.57 -28.78 1.32
C VAL A 309 3.00 -28.34 0.99
N VAL A 310 3.51 -28.69 -0.19
CA VAL A 310 4.88 -28.35 -0.60
C VAL A 310 5.07 -26.84 -0.73
N ALA A 311 4.10 -26.16 -1.32
CA ALA A 311 4.10 -24.70 -1.44
C ALA A 311 4.04 -24.02 -0.07
N ARG A 312 3.17 -24.52 0.82
CA ARG A 312 3.07 -23.99 2.20
C ARG A 312 4.34 -24.19 3.00
N ASP A 313 4.94 -25.36 2.96
CA ASP A 313 6.19 -25.65 3.67
C ASP A 313 7.32 -24.73 3.21
N LYS A 314 7.44 -24.52 1.89
CA LYS A 314 8.43 -23.61 1.31
C LYS A 314 8.23 -22.17 1.73
N LEU A 315 6.99 -21.66 1.71
CA LEU A 315 6.66 -20.31 2.17
C LEU A 315 6.86 -20.17 3.68
N ALA A 316 6.50 -21.18 4.46
CA ALA A 316 6.69 -21.17 5.91
C ALA A 316 8.18 -21.10 6.30
N GLU A 317 9.08 -21.68 5.53
CA GLU A 317 10.54 -21.56 5.73
C GLU A 317 10.98 -20.09 5.64
N TRP A 318 10.45 -19.31 4.68
CA TRP A 318 10.83 -17.92 4.47
C TRP A 318 10.09 -16.95 5.40
N ILE A 319 8.81 -17.18 5.67
CA ILE A 319 7.98 -16.35 6.57
C ILE A 319 8.41 -16.58 8.03
N GLY A 320 8.89 -17.76 8.35
CA GLY A 320 9.27 -18.13 9.71
C GLY A 320 8.09 -18.63 10.57
N PRO A 321 8.26 -18.71 11.90
CA PRO A 321 7.32 -19.39 12.81
C PRO A 321 5.91 -18.81 12.80
N ASN A 322 5.76 -17.53 12.48
CA ASN A 322 4.47 -16.85 12.42
C ASN A 322 3.65 -17.18 11.15
N ALA A 323 4.18 -18.00 10.22
CA ALA A 323 3.40 -18.53 9.10
C ALA A 323 2.15 -19.30 9.58
N SER A 324 2.20 -19.89 10.78
CA SER A 324 1.05 -20.58 11.41
C SER A 324 -0.17 -19.67 11.62
N ILE A 325 0.01 -18.35 11.69
CA ILE A 325 -1.07 -17.36 11.78
C ILE A 325 -2.00 -17.43 10.57
N LEU A 326 -1.46 -17.74 9.37
CA LEU A 326 -2.25 -17.89 8.14
C LEU A 326 -3.23 -19.07 8.17
N SER A 327 -3.06 -20.00 9.10
CA SER A 327 -4.01 -21.11 9.33
C SER A 327 -5.04 -20.79 10.41
N THR A 328 -5.06 -19.58 10.96
CA THR A 328 -6.02 -19.15 11.98
C THR A 328 -7.42 -19.03 11.36
N ASN A 329 -8.45 -19.51 12.04
CA ASN A 329 -9.83 -19.25 11.66
C ASN A 329 -10.20 -17.81 12.06
N VAL A 330 -10.65 -17.01 11.11
CA VAL A 330 -11.09 -15.62 11.29
C VAL A 330 -12.60 -15.57 11.51
#